data_0be8be0bdf9ca4c5565b479731f1421d
#
_entry.id   0be8be0bdf9ca4c5565b479731f1421d
#
_cell.length_a   1.000
_cell.length_b   1.000
_cell.length_c   1.000
_cell.angle_alpha   90.00
_cell.angle_beta   90.00
_cell.angle_gamma   90.00
#
_symmetry.space_group_name_H-M   'P 1'
#
loop_
_entity.id
_entity.type
_entity.pdbx_description
1 polymer ?
#
loop_
_entity_poly.entity_id
_entity_poly.type
_entity_poly.pdbx_seq_one_letter_code
_entity_poly.pdbx_strand_id
1 'polypeptide(L)'
;LKTFLASKRTFILTMLENPNLLEHDRFTDLLWAVTHLDEELEARRTLANLPDKDLEHLAGDIQRMYDHLASEWLDYVEHLKTNYPFLFSLILRTHPFQENPSPLVE
;
A
#
# COMPACT_ATOMS: atom_id res chain seq x y z
N LEU A 1 -12.33 -0.09 0.58
CA LEU A 1 -11.11 0.34 -0.11
C LEU A 1 -11.31 1.67 -0.85
N LYS A 2 -12.41 1.82 -1.61
CA LYS A 2 -12.71 3.06 -2.34
C LYS A 2 -12.71 4.27 -1.41
N THR A 3 -13.43 4.20 -0.30
CA THR A 3 -13.56 5.28 0.68
C THR A 3 -12.20 5.58 1.33
N PHE A 4 -11.46 4.54 1.68
CA PHE A 4 -10.14 4.69 2.29
C PHE A 4 -9.16 5.40 1.35
N LEU A 5 -9.09 4.97 0.09
CA LEU A 5 -8.20 5.58 -0.89
C LEU A 5 -8.59 7.03 -1.17
N ALA A 6 -9.88 7.32 -1.28
CA ALA A 6 -10.36 8.69 -1.45
C ALA A 6 -9.93 9.59 -0.27
N SER A 7 -9.96 9.07 0.95
CA SER A 7 -9.53 9.81 2.14
C SER A 7 -8.03 10.10 2.16
N LYS A 8 -7.22 9.33 1.44
CA LYS A 8 -5.76 9.48 1.38
C LYS A 8 -5.27 10.19 0.12
N ARG A 9 -6.17 10.57 -0.77
CA ARG A 9 -5.81 11.16 -2.09
C ARG A 9 -4.90 12.37 -1.96
N THR A 10 -5.23 13.32 -1.09
CA THR A 10 -4.43 14.54 -0.89
C THR A 10 -3.02 14.19 -0.39
N PHE A 11 -2.92 13.26 0.53
CA PHE A 11 -1.63 12.79 1.05
C PHE A 11 -0.77 12.16 -0.06
N ILE A 12 -1.37 11.31 -0.87
CA ILE A 12 -0.68 10.64 -1.99
C ILE A 12 -0.21 11.66 -3.01
N LEU A 13 -1.06 12.64 -3.37
CA LEU A 13 -0.68 13.70 -4.30
C LEU A 13 0.47 14.54 -3.76
N THR A 14 0.48 14.83 -2.46
CA THR A 14 1.58 15.52 -1.82
C THR A 14 2.90 14.76 -1.97
N MET A 15 2.87 13.44 -1.83
CA MET A 15 4.05 12.60 -2.05
C MET A 15 4.49 12.61 -3.51
N LEU A 16 3.56 12.55 -4.45
CA LEU A 16 3.87 12.60 -5.88
C LEU A 16 4.49 13.92 -6.31
N GLU A 17 4.21 15.01 -5.60
CA GLU A 17 4.78 16.33 -5.85
C GLU A 17 6.16 16.52 -5.21
N ASN A 18 6.61 15.59 -4.37
CA ASN A 18 7.89 15.69 -3.68
C ASN A 18 9.01 15.11 -4.54
N PRO A 19 9.93 15.95 -5.09
CA PRO A 19 10.99 15.46 -5.97
C PRO A 19 11.96 14.49 -5.28
N ASN A 20 12.14 14.59 -3.98
CA ASN A 20 13.01 13.67 -3.24
C ASN A 20 12.45 12.25 -3.21
N LEU A 21 11.12 12.10 -3.14
CA LEU A 21 10.46 10.81 -3.17
C LEU A 21 10.43 10.24 -4.59
N LEU A 22 10.30 11.08 -5.61
CA LEU A 22 10.26 10.66 -7.01
C LEU A 22 11.61 10.12 -7.51
N GLU A 23 12.71 10.36 -6.81
CA GLU A 23 14.01 9.75 -7.11
C GLU A 23 14.03 8.25 -6.82
N HIS A 24 13.07 7.74 -6.05
CA HIS A 24 12.96 6.32 -5.72
C HIS A 24 11.93 5.66 -6.65
N ASP A 25 12.38 5.09 -7.76
CA ASP A 25 11.51 4.52 -8.80
C ASP A 25 10.48 3.53 -8.27
N ARG A 26 10.88 2.63 -7.38
CA ARG A 26 9.98 1.60 -6.84
C ARG A 26 8.88 2.22 -5.98
N PHE A 27 9.21 3.22 -5.18
CA PHE A 27 8.23 3.94 -4.37
C PHE A 27 7.29 4.76 -5.25
N THR A 28 7.81 5.38 -6.29
CA THR A 28 7.02 6.11 -7.29
C THR A 28 6.06 5.17 -8.01
N ASP A 29 6.50 3.98 -8.39
CA ASP A 29 5.64 2.97 -9.00
C ASP A 29 4.48 2.57 -8.08
N LEU A 30 4.74 2.43 -6.78
CA LEU A 30 3.69 2.19 -5.78
C LEU A 30 2.68 3.34 -5.77
N LEU A 31 3.15 4.58 -5.71
CA LEU A 31 2.26 5.75 -5.67
C LEU A 31 1.37 5.82 -6.91
N TRP A 32 1.90 5.54 -8.11
CA TRP A 32 1.11 5.52 -9.33
C TRP A 32 0.11 4.37 -9.36
N ALA A 33 0.49 3.20 -8.85
CA ALA A 33 -0.43 2.06 -8.77
C ALA A 33 -1.61 2.35 -7.83
N VAL A 34 -1.34 3.00 -6.69
CA VAL A 34 -2.39 3.41 -5.74
C VAL A 34 -3.28 4.49 -6.34
N THR A 35 -2.69 5.49 -6.99
CA THR A 35 -3.43 6.58 -7.65
C THR A 35 -4.34 6.04 -8.75
N HIS A 36 -3.83 5.13 -9.58
CA HIS A 36 -4.61 4.52 -10.64
C HIS A 36 -5.81 3.75 -10.07
N LEU A 37 -5.59 2.94 -9.03
CA LEU A 37 -6.67 2.20 -8.39
C LEU A 37 -7.72 3.14 -7.79
N ASP A 38 -7.30 4.22 -7.13
CA ASP A 38 -8.22 5.22 -6.61
C ASP A 38 -9.10 5.82 -7.71
N GLU A 39 -8.50 6.20 -8.84
CA GLU A 39 -9.22 6.76 -9.97
C GLU A 39 -10.20 5.75 -10.58
N GLU A 40 -9.78 4.49 -10.73
CA GLU A 40 -10.64 3.44 -11.26
C GLU A 40 -11.86 3.20 -10.36
N LEU A 41 -11.66 3.17 -9.05
CA LEU A 41 -12.76 2.98 -8.10
C LEU A 41 -13.68 4.20 -8.07
N GLU A 42 -13.11 5.40 -8.11
CA GLU A 42 -13.88 6.64 -8.07
C GLU A 42 -14.72 6.85 -9.35
N ALA A 43 -14.24 6.38 -10.49
CA ALA A 43 -14.94 6.49 -11.76
C ALA A 43 -16.25 5.71 -11.81
N ARG A 44 -16.42 4.74 -10.93
CA ARG A 44 -17.64 3.93 -10.84
C ARG A 44 -18.57 4.47 -9.77
N ARG A 45 -19.84 4.71 -10.13
CA ARG A 45 -20.85 5.23 -9.19
C ARG A 45 -21.09 4.24 -8.05
N THR A 46 -21.12 2.95 -8.39
CA THR A 46 -21.32 1.86 -7.43
C THR A 46 -20.41 0.70 -7.80
N LEU A 47 -19.99 -0.06 -6.81
CA LEU A 47 -19.21 -1.28 -7.00
C LEU A 47 -20.11 -2.53 -7.00
N ALA A 48 -21.43 -2.34 -6.87
CA ALA A 48 -22.39 -3.43 -6.94
C ALA A 48 -22.73 -3.76 -8.39
N ASN A 49 -22.88 -5.06 -8.68
CA ASN A 49 -23.33 -5.56 -9.98
C ASN A 49 -22.42 -5.19 -11.17
N LEU A 50 -21.11 -5.13 -10.94
CA LEU A 50 -20.15 -4.91 -12.01
C LEU A 50 -20.05 -6.16 -12.90
N PRO A 51 -19.82 -5.97 -14.22
CA PRO A 51 -19.54 -7.12 -15.11
C PRO A 51 -18.31 -7.91 -14.65
N ASP A 52 -18.30 -9.21 -14.94
CA ASP A 52 -17.19 -10.09 -14.55
C ASP A 52 -15.83 -9.61 -15.06
N LYS A 53 -15.78 -9.14 -16.31
CA LYS A 53 -14.54 -8.60 -16.89
C LYS A 53 -14.06 -7.35 -16.17
N ASP A 54 -14.99 -6.53 -15.67
CA ASP A 54 -14.62 -5.35 -14.90
C ASP A 54 -14.09 -5.72 -13.52
N LEU A 55 -14.68 -6.74 -12.89
CA LEU A 55 -14.16 -7.28 -11.64
C LEU A 55 -12.75 -7.84 -11.80
N GLU A 56 -12.48 -8.55 -12.91
CA GLU A 56 -11.14 -9.05 -13.23
C GLU A 56 -10.15 -7.89 -13.41
N HIS A 57 -10.57 -6.83 -14.09
CA HIS A 57 -9.76 -5.63 -14.29
C HIS A 57 -9.39 -4.99 -12.95
N LEU A 58 -10.37 -4.75 -12.08
CA LEU A 58 -10.13 -4.19 -10.75
C LEU A 58 -9.28 -5.10 -9.87
N ALA A 59 -9.49 -6.42 -9.95
CA ALA A 59 -8.67 -7.38 -9.23
C ALA A 59 -7.20 -7.29 -9.66
N GLY A 60 -6.95 -7.09 -10.97
CA GLY A 60 -5.60 -6.88 -11.49
C GLY A 60 -4.95 -5.60 -10.97
N ASP A 61 -5.71 -4.52 -10.90
CA ASP A 61 -5.22 -3.25 -10.36
C ASP A 61 -4.92 -3.35 -8.86
N ILE A 62 -5.77 -4.04 -8.11
CA ILE A 62 -5.54 -4.30 -6.68
C ILE A 62 -4.29 -5.16 -6.48
N GLN A 63 -4.12 -6.20 -7.28
CA GLN A 63 -2.96 -7.08 -7.19
C GLN A 63 -1.67 -6.30 -7.48
N ARG A 64 -1.69 -5.43 -8.49
CA ARG A 64 -0.53 -4.59 -8.83
C ARG A 64 -0.15 -3.68 -7.66
N MET A 65 -1.14 -3.01 -7.07
CA MET A 65 -0.91 -2.15 -5.91
C MET A 65 -0.36 -2.97 -4.74
N TYR A 66 -0.95 -4.12 -4.47
CA TYR A 66 -0.54 -5.01 -3.37
C TYR A 66 0.90 -5.48 -3.55
N ASP A 67 1.29 -5.88 -4.75
CA ASP A 67 2.64 -6.36 -5.02
C ASP A 67 3.69 -5.26 -4.77
N HIS A 68 3.42 -4.03 -5.23
CA HIS A 68 4.30 -2.90 -4.96
C HIS A 68 4.36 -2.56 -3.48
N LEU A 69 3.20 -2.55 -2.81
CA LEU A 69 3.12 -2.25 -1.38
C LEU A 69 3.87 -3.28 -0.54
N ALA A 70 3.68 -4.57 -0.81
CA ALA A 70 4.36 -5.64 -0.10
C ALA A 70 5.87 -5.57 -0.30
N SER A 71 6.32 -5.29 -1.52
CA SER A 71 7.75 -5.16 -1.83
C SER A 71 8.38 -3.99 -1.06
N GLU A 72 7.72 -2.83 -1.04
CA GLU A 72 8.22 -1.67 -0.31
C GLU A 72 8.22 -1.90 1.21
N TRP A 73 7.17 -2.57 1.71
CA TRP A 73 7.10 -2.90 3.13
C TRP A 73 8.22 -3.84 3.56
N LEU A 74 8.52 -4.88 2.76
CA LEU A 74 9.60 -5.82 3.04
C LEU A 74 10.97 -5.13 3.05
N ASP A 75 11.21 -4.24 2.10
CA ASP A 75 12.45 -3.45 2.06
C ASP A 75 12.59 -2.56 3.31
N TYR A 76 11.49 -1.94 3.72
CA TYR A 76 11.46 -1.11 4.92
C TYR A 76 11.76 -1.93 6.17
N VAL A 77 11.13 -3.08 6.31
CA VAL A 77 11.34 -3.98 7.46
C VAL A 77 12.78 -4.47 7.52
N GLU A 78 13.36 -4.83 6.36
CA GLU A 78 14.76 -5.23 6.30
C GLU A 78 15.70 -4.09 6.68
N HIS A 79 15.41 -2.88 6.24
CA HIS A 79 16.16 -1.70 6.64
C HIS A 79 16.12 -1.49 8.16
N LEU A 80 14.96 -1.65 8.79
CA LEU A 80 14.82 -1.57 10.24
C LEU A 80 15.59 -2.68 10.95
N LYS A 81 15.54 -3.89 10.43
CA LYS A 81 16.27 -5.03 10.99
C LYS A 81 17.78 -4.74 11.05
N THR A 82 18.32 -4.17 9.99
CA THR A 82 19.74 -3.88 9.85
C THR A 82 20.19 -2.69 10.70
N ASN A 83 19.40 -1.60 10.68
CA ASN A 83 19.83 -0.31 11.21
C ASN A 83 19.17 0.05 12.54
N TYR A 84 17.96 -0.46 12.81
CA TYR A 84 17.16 -0.10 13.99
C TYR A 84 16.50 -1.36 14.59
N PRO A 85 17.30 -2.29 15.15
CA PRO A 85 16.76 -3.57 15.66
C PRO A 85 15.61 -3.43 16.67
N PHE A 86 15.62 -2.36 17.47
CA PHE A 86 14.54 -2.13 18.45
C PHE A 86 13.19 -1.86 17.78
N LEU A 87 13.18 -1.16 16.64
CA LEU A 87 11.97 -0.94 15.85
C LEU A 87 11.51 -2.22 15.17
N PHE A 88 12.47 -2.98 14.64
CA PHE A 88 12.19 -4.27 14.01
C PHE A 88 11.57 -5.25 15.00
N SER A 89 12.03 -5.28 16.25
CA SER A 89 11.48 -6.13 17.30
C SER A 89 9.99 -5.90 17.52
N LEU A 90 9.55 -4.63 17.53
CA LEU A 90 8.13 -4.32 17.68
C LEU A 90 7.32 -4.80 16.46
N ILE A 91 7.84 -4.62 15.25
CA ILE A 91 7.18 -5.08 14.03
C ILE A 91 7.00 -6.60 14.04
N LEU A 92 8.01 -7.35 14.45
CA LEU A 92 7.91 -8.82 14.55
C LEU A 92 6.75 -9.27 15.43
N ARG A 93 6.45 -8.50 16.48
CA ARG A 93 5.40 -8.85 17.43
C ARG A 93 4.01 -8.38 17.00
N THR A 94 3.92 -7.37 16.14
CA THR A 94 2.66 -6.65 15.88
C THR A 94 2.22 -6.59 14.41
N HIS A 95 3.01 -7.13 13.46
CA HIS A 95 2.66 -7.00 12.04
C HIS A 95 1.37 -7.77 11.69
N PRO A 96 0.66 -7.37 10.60
CA PRO A 96 -0.65 -7.92 10.29
C PRO A 96 -0.66 -9.40 9.92
N PHE A 97 0.50 -9.98 9.56
CA PHE A 97 0.62 -11.41 9.25
C PHE A 97 1.05 -12.24 10.46
N GLN A 98 1.22 -11.60 11.62
CA GLN A 98 1.51 -12.31 12.86
C GLN A 98 0.24 -13.00 13.35
N GLU A 99 0.35 -14.29 13.71
CA GLU A 99 -0.80 -15.09 14.14
C GLU A 99 -1.46 -14.53 15.39
N ASN A 100 -0.66 -14.12 16.37
CA ASN A 100 -1.13 -13.53 17.63
C ASN A 100 -0.41 -12.21 17.89
N PRO A 101 -0.75 -11.13 17.15
CA PRO A 101 -0.04 -9.86 17.32
C PRO A 101 -0.22 -9.29 18.73
N SER A 102 0.89 -8.92 19.36
CA SER A 102 0.90 -8.32 20.69
C SER A 102 2.15 -7.48 20.88
N PRO A 103 2.05 -6.28 21.46
CA PRO A 103 3.23 -5.48 21.75
C PRO A 103 4.06 -6.01 22.93
N LEU A 104 3.50 -6.97 23.67
CA LEU A 104 4.15 -7.49 24.87
C LEU A 104 5.33 -8.40 24.53
N VAL A 105 6.41 -8.22 25.26
CA VAL A 105 7.57 -9.12 25.22
C VAL A 105 7.35 -10.19 26.28
N GLU A 106 7.33 -11.43 25.84
CA GLU A 106 7.12 -12.60 26.71
C GLU A 106 8.43 -13.27 27.09
#